data_d711bc112cfb1f518507e987252bb63d
#
_entry.id   d711bc112cfb1f518507e987252bb63d
#
_cell.length_a   1.000
_cell.length_b   1.000
_cell.length_c   1.000
_cell.angle_alpha   90.00
_cell.angle_beta   90.00
_cell.angle_gamma   90.00
#
_symmetry.space_group_name_H-M   'P 1'
#
loop_
_entity.id
_entity.type
_entity.pdbx_description
1 polymer ?
#
loop_
_entity_poly.entity_id
_entity_poly.type
_entity_poly.pdbx_seq_one_letter_code
_entity_poly.pdbx_strand_id
1 'polypeptide(L)'
;MQVAPSGRATAEVTLTLVDSIARRSAKPSLIRLDYGQPHLRGRTIHTDSLVPYDKTWRTGANAATTLTTDLDLVIGGATVPKGKYVVLTLPSRAGWKLILQKEPPQPPVPDAPYNPALDVARVDMRQTTLAVPAESLTMWLIPSRSPGTPRGQLVMAWSTVSLSADWAVK
;
A
#
# COMPACT_ATOMS: atom_id res chain seq x y z
N MET A 1 -6.73 10.51 27.91
CA MET A 1 -6.05 10.19 26.63
C MET A 1 -7.12 10.01 25.58
N GLN A 2 -6.87 10.44 24.33
CA GLN A 2 -7.78 10.27 23.19
C GLN A 2 -7.04 9.57 22.04
N VAL A 3 -7.75 8.78 21.26
CA VAL A 3 -7.19 8.22 20.02
C VAL A 3 -6.93 9.37 19.03
N ALA A 4 -5.75 9.40 18.43
CA ALA A 4 -5.41 10.39 17.42
C ALA A 4 -6.43 10.37 16.27
N PRO A 5 -6.84 11.54 15.73
CA PRO A 5 -7.84 11.62 14.66
C PRO A 5 -7.52 10.81 13.41
N SER A 6 -6.24 10.59 13.14
CA SER A 6 -5.73 9.71 12.08
C SER A 6 -4.33 9.26 12.51
N GLY A 7 -4.27 8.16 13.25
CA GLY A 7 -3.01 7.59 13.72
C GLY A 7 -2.17 7.01 12.58
N ARG A 8 -0.91 6.66 12.87
CA ARG A 8 -0.08 5.85 11.96
C ARG A 8 -0.34 4.37 12.23
N ALA A 9 -0.38 3.59 11.17
CA ALA A 9 -0.49 2.14 11.19
C ALA A 9 0.54 1.53 10.24
N THR A 10 0.92 0.29 10.52
CA THR A 10 1.85 -0.48 9.69
C THR A 10 1.32 -1.87 9.42
N ALA A 11 1.62 -2.39 8.23
CA ALA A 11 1.48 -3.79 7.89
C ALA A 11 2.84 -4.30 7.41
N GLU A 12 3.28 -5.45 7.89
CA GLU A 12 4.62 -5.97 7.61
C GLU A 12 4.61 -7.47 7.40
N VAL A 13 5.44 -7.92 6.45
CA VAL A 13 5.80 -9.33 6.26
C VAL A 13 7.30 -9.48 6.43
N THR A 14 7.68 -10.39 7.31
CA THR A 14 9.08 -10.80 7.50
C THR A 14 9.34 -12.08 6.72
N LEU A 15 10.37 -12.05 5.88
CA LEU A 15 10.84 -13.19 5.09
C LEU A 15 12.20 -13.65 5.62
N THR A 16 12.30 -14.94 5.90
CA THR A 16 13.54 -15.57 6.41
C THR A 16 13.99 -16.68 5.49
N LEU A 17 15.30 -16.95 5.45
CA LEU A 17 15.83 -18.10 4.73
C LEU A 17 15.31 -19.41 5.34
N VAL A 18 15.05 -20.41 4.49
CA VAL A 18 14.57 -21.74 4.92
C VAL A 18 15.70 -22.54 5.54
N ASP A 19 16.93 -22.39 5.04
CA ASP A 19 18.12 -23.07 5.57
C ASP A 19 18.37 -22.60 7.02
N SER A 20 18.38 -23.58 7.93
CA SER A 20 18.54 -23.34 9.36
C SER A 20 19.91 -22.78 9.75
N ILE A 21 20.97 -23.10 8.98
CA ILE A 21 22.34 -22.62 9.22
C ILE A 21 22.45 -21.17 8.72
N ALA A 22 22.06 -20.92 7.47
CA ALA A 22 22.07 -19.58 6.89
C ALA A 22 21.16 -18.61 7.63
N ARG A 23 20.01 -19.08 8.15
CA ARG A 23 19.05 -18.28 8.93
C ARG A 23 19.60 -17.73 10.23
N ARG A 24 20.58 -18.41 10.86
CA ARG A 24 21.18 -17.95 12.13
C ARG A 24 22.03 -16.68 11.98
N SER A 25 22.55 -16.44 10.79
CA SER A 25 23.45 -15.31 10.49
C SER A 25 22.82 -14.27 9.56
N ALA A 26 21.78 -14.59 8.82
CA ALA A 26 21.14 -13.69 7.88
C ALA A 26 20.06 -12.83 8.56
N LYS A 27 20.12 -11.52 8.30
CA LYS A 27 19.05 -10.61 8.69
C LYS A 27 17.77 -10.94 7.89
N PRO A 28 16.60 -11.02 8.54
CA PRO A 28 15.34 -11.15 7.83
C PRO A 28 15.11 -9.99 6.86
N SER A 29 14.49 -10.28 5.73
CA SER A 29 14.06 -9.27 4.77
C SER A 29 12.62 -8.86 5.07
N LEU A 30 12.31 -7.58 4.88
CA LEU A 30 11.02 -7.00 5.21
C LEU A 30 10.31 -6.47 3.96
N ILE A 31 9.00 -6.60 3.95
CA ILE A 31 8.08 -5.83 3.11
C ILE A 31 7.16 -5.11 4.08
N ARG A 32 7.12 -3.77 4.04
CA ARG A 32 6.42 -2.96 5.02
C ARG A 32 5.62 -1.84 4.35
N LEU A 33 4.36 -1.74 4.71
CA LEU A 33 3.51 -0.58 4.48
C LEU A 33 3.45 0.26 5.76
N ASP A 34 3.57 1.57 5.61
CA ASP A 34 3.40 2.55 6.69
C ASP A 34 2.45 3.64 6.19
N TYR A 35 1.32 3.84 6.87
CA TYR A 35 0.25 4.70 6.38
C TYR A 35 -0.47 5.45 7.49
N GLY A 36 -1.01 6.62 7.16
CA GLY A 36 -1.96 7.31 8.02
C GLY A 36 -3.34 6.66 7.91
N GLN A 37 -3.97 6.38 9.04
CA GLN A 37 -5.24 5.67 9.13
C GLN A 37 -6.41 6.64 9.32
N PRO A 38 -7.06 7.15 8.25
CA PRO A 38 -8.27 7.96 8.39
C PRO A 38 -9.46 7.08 8.78
N HIS A 39 -10.41 7.69 9.49
CA HIS A 39 -11.68 7.09 9.89
C HIS A 39 -12.83 7.73 9.11
N LEU A 40 -13.91 6.97 8.86
CA LEU A 40 -15.12 7.50 8.17
C LEU A 40 -15.81 8.59 8.99
N ARG A 41 -16.06 8.34 10.26
CA ARG A 41 -16.82 9.26 11.12
C ARG A 41 -18.14 9.70 10.48
N GLY A 42 -18.89 8.74 9.91
CA GLY A 42 -20.14 9.00 9.22
C GLY A 42 -20.01 9.61 7.83
N ARG A 43 -18.79 9.79 7.29
CA ARG A 43 -18.57 10.36 5.95
C ARG A 43 -18.62 9.30 4.86
N THR A 44 -18.97 9.73 3.66
CA THR A 44 -18.79 8.95 2.43
C THR A 44 -17.40 9.19 1.86
N ILE A 45 -16.68 8.14 1.43
CA ILE A 45 -15.32 8.27 0.94
C ILE A 45 -15.23 8.97 -0.42
N HIS A 46 -16.14 8.66 -1.35
CA HIS A 46 -16.14 9.24 -2.69
C HIS A 46 -16.81 10.60 -2.71
N THR A 47 -16.07 11.60 -2.25
CA THR A 47 -16.46 13.02 -2.31
C THR A 47 -15.31 13.81 -2.91
N ASP A 48 -15.56 15.02 -3.40
CA ASP A 48 -14.54 15.89 -3.99
C ASP A 48 -13.40 16.26 -3.02
N SER A 49 -13.67 16.16 -1.71
CA SER A 49 -12.70 16.53 -0.67
C SER A 49 -12.00 15.36 -0.01
N LEU A 50 -12.48 14.12 -0.16
CA LEU A 50 -11.92 12.98 0.57
C LEU A 50 -11.18 12.01 -0.36
N VAL A 51 -11.89 11.32 -1.24
CA VAL A 51 -11.33 10.40 -2.24
C VAL A 51 -12.05 10.64 -3.57
N PRO A 52 -11.70 11.71 -4.28
CA PRO A 52 -12.36 12.04 -5.54
C PRO A 52 -12.02 11.01 -6.63
N TYR A 53 -13.00 10.73 -7.49
CA TYR A 53 -12.75 9.93 -8.68
C TYR A 53 -11.83 10.67 -9.66
N ASP A 54 -11.06 9.90 -10.43
CA ASP A 54 -10.18 10.34 -11.51
C ASP A 54 -9.08 11.34 -11.08
N LYS A 55 -8.79 11.37 -9.76
CA LYS A 55 -7.67 12.11 -9.17
C LYS A 55 -6.82 11.18 -8.32
N THR A 56 -5.51 11.38 -8.35
CA THR A 56 -4.61 10.64 -7.46
C THR A 56 -4.90 10.98 -6.01
N TRP A 57 -4.98 9.94 -5.20
CA TRP A 57 -5.15 10.05 -3.76
C TRP A 57 -3.90 9.52 -3.04
N ARG A 58 -3.44 10.21 -2.00
CA ARG A 58 -2.27 9.84 -1.20
C ARG A 58 -2.44 8.54 -0.39
N THR A 59 -3.55 7.85 -0.54
CA THR A 59 -3.83 6.52 0.03
C THR A 59 -3.70 6.48 1.55
N GLY A 60 -4.18 7.52 2.22
CA GLY A 60 -4.11 7.64 3.67
C GLY A 60 -4.27 9.07 4.14
N ALA A 61 -3.88 9.34 5.40
CA ALA A 61 -3.98 10.63 6.04
C ALA A 61 -2.61 11.14 6.52
N ASN A 62 -2.48 12.45 6.63
CA ASN A 62 -1.29 13.16 7.13
C ASN A 62 -0.03 12.88 6.27
N ALA A 63 1.04 12.32 6.84
CA ALA A 63 2.24 11.97 6.11
C ALA A 63 1.98 10.91 5.03
N ALA A 64 2.78 10.92 3.98
CA ALA A 64 2.67 10.00 2.86
C ALA A 64 2.61 8.53 3.30
N THR A 65 1.81 7.76 2.62
CA THR A 65 1.84 6.30 2.71
C THR A 65 3.06 5.79 1.95
N THR A 66 3.79 4.87 2.55
CA THR A 66 5.01 4.31 1.94
C THR A 66 5.01 2.79 1.94
N LEU A 67 5.58 2.22 0.88
CA LEU A 67 5.97 0.82 0.79
C LEU A 67 7.49 0.75 0.83
N THR A 68 8.04 0.00 1.78
CA THR A 68 9.47 -0.32 1.84
C THR A 68 9.65 -1.81 1.61
N THR A 69 10.61 -2.20 0.78
CA THR A 69 10.97 -3.60 0.54
C THR A 69 12.47 -3.79 0.48
N ASP A 70 12.96 -4.82 1.18
CA ASP A 70 14.36 -5.25 1.13
C ASP A 70 14.66 -6.16 -0.07
N LEU A 71 13.63 -6.56 -0.83
CA LEU A 71 13.70 -7.48 -1.96
C LEU A 71 13.06 -6.88 -3.20
N ASP A 72 13.53 -7.29 -4.36
CA ASP A 72 12.84 -7.01 -5.62
C ASP A 72 11.51 -7.77 -5.65
N LEU A 73 10.43 -7.08 -5.98
CA LEU A 73 9.09 -7.64 -6.03
C LEU A 73 8.50 -7.56 -7.44
N VAL A 74 7.53 -8.41 -7.69
CA VAL A 74 6.53 -8.23 -8.75
C VAL A 74 5.21 -7.97 -8.07
N ILE A 75 4.58 -6.82 -8.34
CA ILE A 75 3.26 -6.45 -7.77
C ILE A 75 2.30 -6.25 -8.93
N GLY A 76 1.24 -7.06 -8.99
CA GLY A 76 0.26 -7.00 -10.09
C GLY A 76 0.87 -7.09 -11.49
N GLY A 77 1.96 -7.83 -11.63
CA GLY A 77 2.72 -7.96 -12.89
C GLY A 77 3.82 -6.91 -13.12
N ALA A 78 3.85 -5.83 -12.35
CA ALA A 78 4.89 -4.80 -12.47
C ALA A 78 6.11 -5.12 -11.59
N THR A 79 7.32 -4.95 -12.15
CA THR A 79 8.57 -5.09 -11.37
C THR A 79 8.76 -3.87 -10.47
N VAL A 80 8.98 -4.13 -9.19
CA VAL A 80 9.26 -3.13 -8.15
C VAL A 80 10.59 -3.48 -7.49
N PRO A 81 11.70 -2.82 -7.84
CA PRO A 81 13.00 -3.05 -7.22
C PRO A 81 12.96 -2.85 -5.69
N LYS A 82 13.89 -3.44 -4.97
CA LYS A 82 14.07 -3.12 -3.54
C LYS A 82 14.25 -1.62 -3.33
N GLY A 83 13.62 -1.09 -2.28
CA GLY A 83 13.66 0.34 -2.01
C GLY A 83 12.47 0.83 -1.22
N LYS A 84 12.32 2.15 -1.18
CA LYS A 84 11.21 2.84 -0.54
C LYS A 84 10.43 3.65 -1.56
N TYR A 85 9.12 3.55 -1.52
CA TYR A 85 8.20 4.13 -2.48
C TYR A 85 7.08 4.88 -1.77
N VAL A 86 6.65 5.98 -2.35
CA VAL A 86 5.37 6.61 -2.01
C VAL A 86 4.25 5.83 -2.67
N VAL A 87 3.21 5.54 -1.90
CA VAL A 87 2.02 4.82 -2.36
C VAL A 87 0.90 5.80 -2.64
N LEU A 88 0.44 5.81 -3.87
CA LEU A 88 -0.74 6.55 -4.30
C LEU A 88 -1.76 5.57 -4.88
N THR A 89 -3.01 5.98 -4.91
CA THR A 89 -4.05 5.29 -5.69
C THR A 89 -4.76 6.26 -6.61
N LEU A 90 -5.25 5.74 -7.71
CA LEU A 90 -6.10 6.45 -8.65
C LEU A 90 -7.47 5.77 -8.69
N PRO A 91 -8.45 6.27 -7.93
CA PRO A 91 -9.81 5.77 -7.96
C PRO A 91 -10.49 6.14 -9.28
N SER A 92 -11.22 5.22 -9.88
CA SER A 92 -12.15 5.53 -10.96
C SER A 92 -13.42 4.70 -10.81
N ARG A 93 -14.48 5.05 -11.53
CA ARG A 93 -15.72 4.25 -11.54
C ARG A 93 -15.52 2.88 -12.20
N ALA A 94 -14.53 2.75 -13.08
CA ALA A 94 -14.19 1.51 -13.77
C ALA A 94 -13.25 0.60 -12.98
N GLY A 95 -12.60 1.12 -11.92
CA GLY A 95 -11.64 0.38 -11.09
C GLY A 95 -10.57 1.30 -10.52
N TRP A 96 -9.73 0.75 -9.68
CA TRP A 96 -8.66 1.50 -9.01
C TRP A 96 -7.29 1.04 -9.48
N LYS A 97 -6.35 2.00 -9.54
CA LYS A 97 -4.94 1.69 -9.76
C LYS A 97 -4.13 2.00 -8.51
N LEU A 98 -3.23 1.08 -8.18
CA LEU A 98 -2.12 1.31 -7.26
C LEU A 98 -0.98 1.96 -8.04
N ILE A 99 -0.40 3.02 -7.50
CA ILE A 99 0.76 3.70 -8.09
C ILE A 99 1.87 3.72 -7.04
N LEU A 100 3.04 3.24 -7.43
CA LEU A 100 4.25 3.32 -6.62
C LEU A 100 5.20 4.32 -7.26
N GLN A 101 5.55 5.36 -6.52
CA GLN A 101 6.46 6.40 -6.97
C GLN A 101 7.78 6.36 -6.20
N LYS A 102 8.87 6.74 -6.85
CA LYS A 102 10.09 7.13 -6.13
C LYS A 102 9.78 8.27 -5.16
N GLU A 103 10.45 8.27 -4.02
CA GLU A 103 10.36 9.45 -3.14
C GLU A 103 10.76 10.71 -3.93
N PRO A 104 9.97 11.80 -3.83
CA PRO A 104 10.32 13.04 -4.47
C PRO A 104 11.62 13.62 -3.86
N PRO A 105 12.34 14.46 -4.59
CA PRO A 105 13.50 15.18 -4.07
C PRO A 105 13.17 15.89 -2.74
N GLN A 106 14.11 15.87 -1.82
CA GLN A 106 13.98 16.56 -0.54
C GLN A 106 14.48 18.02 -0.64
N PRO A 107 13.87 18.99 0.08
CA PRO A 107 12.68 18.84 0.91
C PRO A 107 11.41 18.63 0.08
N PRO A 108 10.42 17.88 0.61
CA PRO A 108 9.15 17.72 -0.11
C PRO A 108 8.44 19.07 -0.24
N VAL A 109 7.97 19.35 -1.44
CA VAL A 109 7.12 20.53 -1.69
C VAL A 109 5.71 20.19 -1.21
N PRO A 110 5.15 20.93 -0.24
CA PRO A 110 3.77 20.74 0.20
C PRO A 110 2.82 20.83 -1.01
N ASP A 111 1.84 19.92 -1.07
CA ASP A 111 0.81 19.89 -2.12
C ASP A 111 1.36 19.84 -3.56
N ALA A 112 2.58 19.32 -3.73
CA ALA A 112 3.15 19.12 -5.07
C ALA A 112 2.18 18.32 -5.95
N PRO A 113 1.93 18.77 -7.19
CA PRO A 113 1.06 18.05 -8.10
C PRO A 113 1.64 16.66 -8.40
N TYR A 114 0.76 15.71 -8.69
CA TYR A 114 1.16 14.37 -9.13
C TYR A 114 2.10 14.47 -10.34
N ASN A 115 3.25 13.79 -10.24
CA ASN A 115 4.23 13.74 -11.31
C ASN A 115 4.38 12.29 -11.81
N PRO A 116 3.83 11.95 -12.99
CA PRO A 116 3.90 10.59 -13.53
C PRO A 116 5.33 10.15 -13.89
N ALA A 117 6.29 11.05 -14.03
CA ALA A 117 7.69 10.70 -14.27
C ALA A 117 8.36 10.00 -13.08
N LEU A 118 7.76 10.07 -11.90
CA LEU A 118 8.21 9.37 -10.70
C LEU A 118 7.60 7.96 -10.56
N ASP A 119 6.65 7.58 -11.41
CA ASP A 119 6.00 6.27 -11.34
C ASP A 119 7.01 5.15 -11.65
N VAL A 120 7.13 4.22 -10.71
CA VAL A 120 7.89 2.98 -10.87
C VAL A 120 6.97 1.85 -11.28
N ALA A 121 5.76 1.83 -10.74
CA ALA A 121 4.75 0.83 -11.05
C ALA A 121 3.36 1.45 -11.03
N ARG A 122 2.51 0.96 -11.93
CA ARG A 122 1.11 1.31 -12.03
C ARG A 122 0.31 0.03 -12.26
N VAL A 123 -0.48 -0.36 -11.27
CA VAL A 123 -1.08 -1.69 -11.18
C VAL A 123 -2.59 -1.58 -11.04
N ASP A 124 -3.33 -2.33 -11.85
CA ASP A 124 -4.77 -2.46 -11.67
C ASP A 124 -5.07 -3.29 -10.43
N MET A 125 -5.96 -2.80 -9.58
CA MET A 125 -6.37 -3.51 -8.37
C MET A 125 -7.69 -4.25 -8.59
N ARG A 126 -7.80 -5.45 -8.04
CA ARG A 126 -9.09 -6.13 -7.94
C ARG A 126 -9.91 -5.44 -6.87
N GLN A 127 -11.14 -5.11 -7.22
CA GLN A 127 -12.08 -4.45 -6.31
C GLN A 127 -13.21 -5.42 -5.93
N THR A 128 -13.54 -5.43 -4.65
CA THR A 128 -14.71 -6.11 -4.11
C THR A 128 -15.46 -5.19 -3.15
N THR A 129 -16.73 -5.48 -2.91
CA THR A 129 -17.56 -4.73 -1.98
C THR A 129 -17.66 -5.48 -0.67
N LEU A 130 -17.37 -4.82 0.44
CA LEU A 130 -17.54 -5.36 1.77
C LEU A 130 -19.02 -5.32 2.17
N ALA A 131 -19.51 -6.40 2.79
CA ALA A 131 -20.87 -6.45 3.36
C ALA A 131 -21.02 -5.52 4.58
N VAL A 132 -19.93 -5.35 5.35
CA VAL A 132 -19.85 -4.43 6.49
C VAL A 132 -18.78 -3.39 6.20
N PRO A 133 -19.12 -2.09 6.24
CA PRO A 133 -18.14 -1.04 5.98
C PRO A 133 -16.98 -1.06 6.97
N ALA A 134 -15.75 -0.94 6.46
CA ALA A 134 -14.57 -0.71 7.28
C ALA A 134 -14.53 0.77 7.71
N GLU A 135 -14.66 1.03 9.01
CA GLU A 135 -14.66 2.39 9.58
C GLU A 135 -13.34 3.12 9.34
N SER A 136 -12.24 2.38 9.43
CA SER A 136 -10.89 2.93 9.28
C SER A 136 -10.21 2.34 8.05
N LEU A 137 -9.46 3.17 7.31
CA LEU A 137 -8.58 2.63 6.28
C LEU A 137 -7.65 1.60 6.90
N THR A 138 -7.71 0.39 6.41
CA THR A 138 -6.87 -0.71 6.90
C THR A 138 -6.15 -1.35 5.71
N MET A 139 -4.86 -1.61 5.89
CA MET A 139 -4.02 -2.27 4.89
C MET A 139 -3.41 -3.54 5.47
N TRP A 140 -3.28 -4.55 4.64
CA TRP A 140 -2.66 -5.83 5.00
C TRP A 140 -1.66 -6.26 3.92
N LEU A 141 -0.60 -6.91 4.37
CA LEU A 141 0.27 -7.75 3.56
C LEU A 141 0.02 -9.18 3.99
N ILE A 142 -0.66 -9.97 3.17
CA ILE A 142 -1.10 -11.32 3.50
C ILE A 142 -0.22 -12.31 2.74
N PRO A 143 0.74 -12.98 3.42
CA PRO A 143 1.60 -13.95 2.77
C PRO A 143 0.84 -15.24 2.44
N SER A 144 1.13 -15.83 1.29
CA SER A 144 0.68 -17.17 0.94
C SER A 144 1.51 -18.23 1.67
N ARG A 145 0.86 -19.30 2.10
CA ARG A 145 1.52 -20.47 2.66
C ARG A 145 1.90 -21.53 1.61
N SER A 146 1.53 -21.33 0.36
CA SER A 146 1.85 -22.27 -0.71
C SER A 146 3.36 -22.35 -0.93
N PRO A 147 3.93 -23.54 -1.15
CA PRO A 147 5.36 -23.72 -1.43
C PRO A 147 5.83 -22.92 -2.66
N GLY A 148 7.12 -22.68 -2.73
CA GLY A 148 7.79 -21.98 -3.83
C GLY A 148 8.18 -20.54 -3.47
N THR A 149 8.32 -19.70 -4.48
CA THR A 149 8.69 -18.29 -4.30
C THR A 149 7.74 -17.58 -3.34
N PRO A 150 8.24 -16.85 -2.33
CA PRO A 150 7.42 -16.08 -1.42
C PRO A 150 6.51 -15.11 -2.17
N ARG A 151 5.22 -15.18 -1.87
CA ARG A 151 4.16 -14.38 -2.52
C ARG A 151 3.00 -14.14 -1.59
N GLY A 152 2.10 -13.25 -1.98
CA GLY A 152 0.93 -12.95 -1.19
C GLY A 152 0.07 -11.87 -1.83
N GLN A 153 -0.72 -11.22 -1.01
CA GLN A 153 -1.60 -10.12 -1.41
C GLN A 153 -1.33 -8.87 -0.58
N LEU A 154 -1.32 -7.74 -1.27
CA LEU A 154 -1.52 -6.43 -0.67
C LEU A 154 -3.02 -6.16 -0.73
N VAL A 155 -3.63 -5.90 0.40
CA VAL A 155 -5.07 -5.61 0.52
C VAL A 155 -5.24 -4.28 1.23
N MET A 156 -6.18 -3.48 0.78
CA MET A 156 -6.63 -2.30 1.50
C MET A 156 -8.16 -2.23 1.51
N ALA A 157 -8.72 -1.79 2.63
CA ALA A 157 -10.16 -1.64 2.79
C ALA A 157 -10.50 -0.35 3.49
N TRP A 158 -11.52 0.34 2.99
CA TRP A 158 -12.12 1.51 3.63
C TRP A 158 -13.54 1.72 3.14
N SER A 159 -14.47 2.04 4.04
CA SER A 159 -15.89 2.01 3.74
C SER A 159 -16.30 0.63 3.22
N THR A 160 -17.06 0.55 2.17
CA THR A 160 -17.45 -0.70 1.51
C THR A 160 -16.48 -1.15 0.43
N VAL A 161 -15.40 -0.41 0.19
CA VAL A 161 -14.42 -0.73 -0.85
C VAL A 161 -13.31 -1.59 -0.26
N SER A 162 -13.04 -2.73 -0.90
CA SER A 162 -11.85 -3.56 -0.66
C SER A 162 -11.09 -3.75 -1.98
N LEU A 163 -9.80 -3.48 -1.94
CA LEU A 163 -8.90 -3.51 -3.09
C LEU A 163 -7.76 -4.48 -2.82
N SER A 164 -7.34 -5.22 -3.84
CA SER A 164 -6.19 -6.12 -3.70
C SER A 164 -5.31 -6.18 -4.94
N ALA A 165 -4.02 -6.41 -4.72
CA ALA A 165 -3.04 -6.74 -5.74
C ALA A 165 -2.14 -7.87 -5.25
N ASP A 166 -1.75 -8.80 -6.12
CA ASP A 166 -0.84 -9.86 -5.76
C ASP A 166 0.61 -9.33 -5.76
N TRP A 167 1.41 -9.82 -4.83
CA TRP A 167 2.85 -9.59 -4.82
C TRP A 167 3.60 -10.92 -4.77
N ALA A 168 4.80 -10.94 -5.35
CA ALA A 168 5.75 -12.06 -5.26
C ALA A 168 7.19 -11.50 -5.19
N VAL A 169 8.08 -12.23 -4.55
CA VAL A 169 9.52 -11.98 -4.62
C VAL A 169 9.98 -12.35 -6.04
N LYS A 170 10.83 -11.52 -6.62
CA LYS A 170 11.37 -11.74 -7.97
C LYS A 170 12.54 -12.70 -7.96
#